data_faaf13c46a5b00166b9f597f926b68b0
#
_entry.id   faaf13c46a5b00166b9f597f926b68b0
#
_cell.length_a   1.000
_cell.length_b   1.000
_cell.length_c   1.000
_cell.angle_alpha   90.00
_cell.angle_beta   90.00
_cell.angle_gamma   90.00
#
_symmetry.space_group_name_H-M   'P 1'
#
loop_
_entity.id
_entity.type
_entity.pdbx_description
1 polymer ?
#
loop_
_entity_poly.entity_id
_entity_poly.type
_entity_poly.pdbx_seq_one_letter_code
_entity_poly.pdbx_strand_id
1 'polypeptide(L)'
;MKKSIYEKMQILADSAKYDVSCSSSGSDNNYKTGELGATHNSGICHTFTADGRCVSLLKVLFTNHCIYDCAYCINRKSNEIKRAAFNPRELADITINFYKRNYIEGLFLSSGIVRDEDHTMRLILKALKILRQEYRFNGYIHVKLIPGADEKIIEEVVSLANRVSSNIELPSDKSLKLLAPNKTKEKVLQPLKYARDISLEKETKPIGMSTQLIVGATPENDKDILKLSSVLYDKALLKRVYYSAYIPVNDDKNLPAVITKPPLLREHRLYQADWLLRFYDFTYDEIVNDENPNLDEEVDPKTFWALQNLQYFPMEINTVSKEELLRIPGIGARGVYKIIKARRFKSLDFEDLKKLKISIKRAKYFITCKGKYQKEVSFYKETIKEAIIKPPKKKIIQPSLFDMDYSAITGEL
;
A
#
# COMPACT_ATOMS: atom_id res chain seq x y z
N MET A 1 34.28 -11.32 -14.98
CA MET A 1 34.77 -10.43 -13.90
C MET A 1 33.77 -10.43 -12.75
N LYS A 2 34.24 -10.48 -11.48
CA LYS A 2 33.35 -10.34 -10.30
C LYS A 2 32.85 -8.90 -10.26
N LYS A 3 31.52 -8.69 -10.18
CA LYS A 3 30.93 -7.37 -10.01
C LYS A 3 31.33 -6.76 -8.68
N SER A 4 31.64 -5.45 -8.68
CA SER A 4 31.90 -4.69 -7.46
C SER A 4 30.63 -4.62 -6.59
N ILE A 5 30.78 -4.34 -5.31
CA ILE A 5 29.64 -4.14 -4.39
C ILE A 5 28.75 -3.00 -4.87
N TYR A 6 29.33 -1.93 -5.40
CA TYR A 6 28.60 -0.79 -5.95
C TYR A 6 27.74 -1.18 -7.16
N GLU A 7 28.29 -1.93 -8.12
CA GLU A 7 27.52 -2.43 -9.27
C GLU A 7 26.38 -3.37 -8.85
N LYS A 8 26.63 -4.25 -7.85
CA LYS A 8 25.58 -5.10 -7.29
C LYS A 8 24.46 -4.27 -6.68
N MET A 9 24.81 -3.24 -5.89
CA MET A 9 23.83 -2.32 -5.28
C MET A 9 22.97 -1.66 -6.33
N GLN A 10 23.53 -1.08 -7.39
CA GLN A 10 22.74 -0.45 -8.45
C GLN A 10 21.76 -1.43 -9.08
N ILE A 11 22.21 -2.61 -9.49
CA ILE A 11 21.38 -3.61 -10.15
C ILE A 11 20.25 -4.11 -9.21
N LEU A 12 20.56 -4.37 -7.95
CA LEU A 12 19.62 -5.00 -7.02
C LEU A 12 18.65 -4.00 -6.39
N ALA A 13 19.05 -2.74 -6.23
CA ALA A 13 18.16 -1.67 -5.83
C ALA A 13 17.18 -1.30 -6.95
N ASP A 14 17.65 -1.20 -8.20
CA ASP A 14 16.80 -0.95 -9.36
C ASP A 14 15.77 -2.07 -9.56
N SER A 15 16.19 -3.32 -9.43
CA SER A 15 15.27 -4.46 -9.51
C SER A 15 14.22 -4.48 -8.41
N ALA A 16 14.50 -3.87 -7.25
CA ALA A 16 13.57 -3.78 -6.13
C ALA A 16 12.48 -2.70 -6.29
N LYS A 17 12.57 -1.80 -7.26
CA LYS A 17 11.56 -0.72 -7.51
C LYS A 17 10.16 -1.27 -7.73
N TYR A 18 10.05 -2.39 -8.41
CA TYR A 18 8.78 -3.03 -8.78
C TYR A 18 8.08 -3.74 -7.62
N ASP A 19 8.68 -3.72 -6.45
CA ASP A 19 8.11 -4.28 -5.22
C ASP A 19 7.48 -3.16 -4.38
N VAL A 20 6.15 -3.03 -4.44
CA VAL A 20 5.41 -1.93 -3.81
C VAL A 20 5.03 -2.28 -2.38
N SER A 21 5.99 -2.43 -1.50
CA SER A 21 5.73 -2.66 -0.07
C SER A 21 6.06 -1.46 0.81
N CYS A 22 6.33 -0.31 0.20
CA CYS A 22 6.53 0.96 0.87
C CYS A 22 5.91 2.10 0.06
N SER A 23 5.42 3.11 0.75
CA SER A 23 4.61 4.21 0.22
C SER A 23 5.40 5.31 -0.50
N SER A 24 6.65 5.10 -0.85
CA SER A 24 7.43 6.11 -1.57
C SER A 24 7.76 5.62 -2.98
N SER A 25 7.14 6.22 -3.98
CA SER A 25 7.70 6.32 -5.32
C SER A 25 8.98 7.16 -5.22
N GLY A 26 10.12 6.61 -5.65
CA GLY A 26 11.38 7.35 -5.67
C GLY A 26 11.24 8.61 -6.53
N SER A 27 11.68 9.75 -6.01
CA SER A 27 11.85 10.97 -6.79
C SER A 27 13.17 10.86 -7.55
N ASP A 28 13.11 10.75 -8.87
CA ASP A 28 14.28 10.91 -9.74
C ASP A 28 14.48 12.39 -10.03
N ASN A 29 15.36 13.04 -9.29
CA ASN A 29 15.90 14.35 -9.67
C ASN A 29 17.29 14.14 -10.27
N ASN A 30 17.38 14.18 -11.57
CA ASN A 30 18.64 14.17 -12.28
C ASN A 30 19.44 15.44 -11.98
N TYR A 31 20.76 15.28 -11.82
CA TYR A 31 21.70 16.40 -11.69
C TYR A 31 21.52 17.38 -12.87
N LYS A 32 21.24 18.64 -12.56
CA LYS A 32 21.28 19.74 -13.52
C LYS A 32 22.50 20.56 -13.23
N THR A 33 23.28 20.88 -14.28
CA THR A 33 24.50 21.68 -14.17
C THR A 33 24.17 23.04 -13.55
N GLY A 34 24.80 23.36 -12.41
CA GLY A 34 24.59 24.60 -11.67
C GLY A 34 23.62 24.55 -10.49
N GLU A 35 22.99 23.39 -10.19
CA GLU A 35 22.16 23.20 -9.02
C GLU A 35 22.89 22.37 -7.94
N LEU A 36 22.61 22.65 -6.66
CA LEU A 36 23.15 21.91 -5.52
C LEU A 36 22.25 20.69 -5.23
N GLY A 37 22.87 19.50 -5.26
CA GLY A 37 22.25 18.24 -4.88
C GLY A 37 21.78 17.39 -6.05
N ALA A 38 22.05 16.09 -5.98
CA ALA A 38 21.49 15.06 -6.84
C ALA A 38 20.91 13.96 -5.99
N THR A 39 19.67 13.56 -6.25
CA THR A 39 19.09 12.35 -5.66
C THR A 39 19.34 11.18 -6.60
N HIS A 40 20.39 10.42 -6.32
CA HIS A 40 20.55 9.12 -6.93
C HIS A 40 19.58 8.12 -6.28
N ASN A 41 19.04 7.23 -7.09
CA ASN A 41 18.22 6.09 -6.65
C ASN A 41 19.09 5.14 -5.81
N SER A 42 19.23 5.44 -4.53
CA SER A 42 20.15 4.73 -3.61
C SER A 42 19.55 3.45 -3.02
N GLY A 43 18.36 3.01 -3.50
CA GLY A 43 17.65 1.89 -2.90
C GLY A 43 17.07 2.20 -1.51
N ILE A 44 16.95 3.47 -1.14
CA ILE A 44 16.32 3.89 0.13
C ILE A 44 14.83 4.13 -0.10
N CYS A 45 14.01 3.49 0.72
CA CYS A 45 12.58 3.70 0.75
C CYS A 45 12.12 4.08 2.16
N HIS A 46 10.87 4.53 2.28
CA HIS A 46 10.29 4.91 3.55
C HIS A 46 9.05 4.06 3.85
N THR A 47 8.90 3.66 5.11
CA THR A 47 7.72 2.96 5.60
C THR A 47 7.25 3.58 6.91
N PHE A 48 5.96 3.43 7.22
CA PHE A 48 5.41 3.88 8.50
C PHE A 48 5.32 2.71 9.47
N THR A 49 5.81 2.92 10.68
CA THR A 49 5.67 1.98 11.79
C THR A 49 4.28 2.13 12.42
N ALA A 50 3.90 1.19 13.30
CA ALA A 50 2.59 1.19 13.94
C ALA A 50 2.31 2.43 14.81
N ASP A 51 3.36 3.09 15.28
CA ASP A 51 3.32 4.36 16.05
C ASP A 51 3.31 5.62 15.15
N GLY A 52 3.22 5.44 13.82
CA GLY A 52 3.13 6.54 12.86
C GLY A 52 4.47 7.18 12.49
N ARG A 53 5.62 6.69 12.98
CA ARG A 53 6.93 7.19 12.55
C ARG A 53 7.26 6.73 11.15
N CYS A 54 7.84 7.64 10.36
CA CYS A 54 8.45 7.32 9.07
C CYS A 54 9.85 6.75 9.31
N VAL A 55 10.14 5.58 8.77
CA VAL A 55 11.42 4.86 8.91
C VAL A 55 12.04 4.70 7.53
N SER A 56 13.30 5.12 7.39
CA SER A 56 14.09 4.94 6.17
C SER A 56 14.68 3.52 6.09
N LEU A 57 14.46 2.83 5.00
CA LEU A 57 14.90 1.44 4.81
C LEU A 57 15.78 1.30 3.58
N LEU A 58 16.87 0.53 3.71
CA LEU A 58 17.57 0.01 2.54
C LEU A 58 16.68 -1.05 1.88
N LYS A 59 16.20 -0.78 0.68
CA LYS A 59 15.35 -1.68 -0.11
C LYS A 59 16.14 -2.28 -1.25
N VAL A 60 16.43 -3.56 -1.13
CA VAL A 60 17.21 -4.30 -2.13
C VAL A 60 16.70 -5.72 -2.31
N LEU A 61 17.01 -6.31 -3.47
CA LEU A 61 16.96 -7.74 -3.64
C LEU A 61 18.25 -8.38 -3.12
N PHE A 62 18.15 -9.54 -2.47
CA PHE A 62 19.30 -10.41 -2.20
C PHE A 62 19.94 -10.84 -3.52
N THR A 63 19.11 -11.24 -4.47
CA THR A 63 19.48 -11.51 -5.86
C THR A 63 18.31 -11.25 -6.81
N ASN A 64 18.60 -10.83 -8.05
CA ASN A 64 17.63 -10.79 -9.12
C ASN A 64 17.77 -11.96 -10.13
N HIS A 65 18.63 -12.94 -9.84
CA HIS A 65 18.55 -14.26 -10.49
C HIS A 65 17.28 -14.94 -10.01
N CYS A 66 16.49 -15.50 -10.92
CA CYS A 66 15.28 -16.23 -10.59
C CYS A 66 15.14 -17.46 -11.50
N ILE A 67 14.75 -18.60 -10.92
CA ILE A 67 14.40 -19.81 -11.68
C ILE A 67 12.95 -19.80 -12.20
N TYR A 68 12.12 -18.89 -11.65
CA TYR A 68 10.72 -18.73 -12.04
C TYR A 68 10.59 -17.82 -13.26
N ASP A 69 9.53 -18.04 -14.04
CA ASP A 69 9.23 -17.27 -15.24
C ASP A 69 7.87 -16.58 -15.17
N CYS A 70 7.61 -15.87 -14.07
CA CYS A 70 6.36 -15.12 -13.90
C CYS A 70 6.24 -14.02 -14.94
N ALA A 71 5.21 -14.05 -15.79
CA ALA A 71 5.05 -13.17 -16.94
C ALA A 71 5.09 -11.67 -16.59
N TYR A 72 4.57 -11.28 -15.43
CA TYR A 72 4.54 -9.88 -14.96
C TYR A 72 5.86 -9.38 -14.35
N CYS A 73 6.85 -10.25 -14.14
CA CYS A 73 8.04 -9.91 -13.37
C CYS A 73 9.21 -9.51 -14.26
N ILE A 74 9.84 -8.34 -13.98
CA ILE A 74 11.04 -7.92 -14.69
C ILE A 74 12.21 -8.89 -14.48
N ASN A 75 12.27 -9.57 -13.32
CA ASN A 75 13.32 -10.50 -12.94
C ASN A 75 13.05 -11.95 -13.37
N ARG A 76 12.04 -12.20 -14.21
CA ARG A 76 11.73 -13.54 -14.72
C ARG A 76 12.95 -14.18 -15.41
N LYS A 77 13.00 -15.52 -15.41
CA LYS A 77 14.13 -16.29 -15.94
C LYS A 77 14.47 -15.91 -17.39
N SER A 78 13.44 -15.75 -18.23
CA SER A 78 13.60 -15.50 -19.66
C SER A 78 14.03 -14.09 -20.04
N ASN A 79 14.00 -13.12 -19.11
CA ASN A 79 14.41 -11.75 -19.41
C ASN A 79 15.94 -11.60 -19.44
N GLU A 80 16.46 -11.00 -20.51
CA GLU A 80 17.85 -10.64 -20.66
C GLU A 80 18.16 -9.32 -19.96
N ILE A 81 18.35 -9.37 -18.65
CA ILE A 81 18.70 -8.21 -17.80
C ILE A 81 20.02 -8.43 -17.08
N LYS A 82 20.65 -7.34 -16.63
CA LYS A 82 21.82 -7.45 -15.77
C LYS A 82 21.46 -8.15 -14.46
N ARG A 83 22.16 -9.24 -14.16
CA ARG A 83 21.93 -10.05 -12.96
C ARG A 83 23.05 -9.87 -11.94
N ALA A 84 22.69 -9.86 -10.66
CA ALA A 84 23.61 -9.79 -9.55
C ALA A 84 23.09 -10.59 -8.35
N ALA A 85 24.00 -10.92 -7.43
CA ALA A 85 23.66 -11.53 -6.14
C ALA A 85 24.63 -11.02 -5.08
N PHE A 86 24.13 -10.71 -3.91
CA PHE A 86 24.95 -10.56 -2.71
C PHE A 86 25.29 -11.94 -2.13
N ASN A 87 26.40 -12.04 -1.43
CA ASN A 87 26.50 -13.07 -0.41
C ASN A 87 25.94 -12.53 0.92
N PRO A 88 25.61 -13.42 1.90
CA PRO A 88 25.02 -12.98 3.16
C PRO A 88 25.85 -11.95 3.93
N ARG A 89 27.19 -12.07 3.90
CA ARG A 89 28.11 -11.14 4.55
C ARG A 89 28.11 -9.77 3.87
N GLU A 90 28.22 -9.73 2.54
CA GLU A 90 28.17 -8.48 1.79
C GLU A 90 26.90 -7.66 2.09
N LEU A 91 25.73 -8.33 2.13
CA LEU A 91 24.47 -7.65 2.43
C LEU A 91 24.44 -7.10 3.85
N ALA A 92 24.92 -7.89 4.82
CA ALA A 92 24.97 -7.45 6.21
C ALA A 92 25.92 -6.25 6.38
N ASP A 93 27.11 -6.30 5.77
CA ASP A 93 28.12 -5.26 5.85
C ASP A 93 27.62 -3.94 5.23
N ILE A 94 26.95 -4.00 4.07
CA ILE A 94 26.31 -2.82 3.43
C ILE A 94 25.25 -2.21 4.35
N THR A 95 24.36 -3.06 4.89
CA THR A 95 23.27 -2.61 5.78
C THR A 95 23.85 -1.89 6.99
N ILE A 96 24.84 -2.44 7.64
CA ILE A 96 25.49 -1.83 8.82
C ILE A 96 26.23 -0.55 8.47
N ASN A 97 26.92 -0.51 7.32
CA ASN A 97 27.60 0.70 6.87
C ASN A 97 26.64 1.85 6.59
N PHE A 98 25.48 1.57 5.97
CA PHE A 98 24.45 2.58 5.72
C PHE A 98 23.80 3.04 7.02
N TYR A 99 23.53 2.12 7.96
CA TYR A 99 23.01 2.44 9.27
C TYR A 99 23.97 3.35 10.08
N LYS A 100 25.26 2.99 10.15
CA LYS A 100 26.25 3.79 10.86
C LYS A 100 26.43 5.19 10.31
N ARG A 101 26.12 5.38 9.01
CA ARG A 101 26.17 6.70 8.34
C ARG A 101 24.83 7.45 8.43
N ASN A 102 23.86 6.95 9.19
CA ASN A 102 22.52 7.51 9.34
C ASN A 102 21.72 7.65 8.01
N TYR A 103 22.02 6.83 7.00
CA TYR A 103 21.27 6.83 5.74
C TYR A 103 19.97 6.05 5.86
N ILE A 104 19.95 5.03 6.73
CA ILE A 104 18.81 4.14 6.95
C ILE A 104 18.63 3.83 8.42
N GLU A 105 17.41 3.47 8.79
CA GLU A 105 17.05 2.94 10.11
C GLU A 105 16.76 1.43 10.06
N GLY A 106 16.71 0.84 8.86
CA GLY A 106 16.41 -0.57 8.70
C GLY A 106 16.65 -1.12 7.30
N LEU A 107 16.28 -2.38 7.13
CA LEU A 107 16.41 -3.17 5.90
C LEU A 107 15.05 -3.66 5.43
N PHE A 108 14.74 -3.50 4.15
CA PHE A 108 13.70 -4.22 3.43
C PHE A 108 14.35 -5.17 2.44
N LEU A 109 14.17 -6.46 2.66
CA LEU A 109 14.83 -7.51 1.90
C LEU A 109 13.84 -8.41 1.17
N SER A 110 13.97 -8.48 -0.14
CA SER A 110 13.31 -9.45 -1.01
C SER A 110 14.32 -10.21 -1.86
N SER A 111 13.89 -11.15 -2.69
CA SER A 111 14.80 -11.94 -3.53
C SER A 111 14.09 -12.55 -4.73
N GLY A 112 14.81 -12.72 -5.84
CA GLY A 112 14.52 -13.78 -6.79
C GLY A 112 14.82 -15.13 -6.18
N ILE A 113 14.37 -16.23 -6.79
CA ILE A 113 14.54 -17.59 -6.30
C ILE A 113 15.68 -18.26 -7.08
N VAL A 114 16.77 -18.61 -6.38
CA VAL A 114 17.92 -19.31 -6.95
C VAL A 114 17.93 -20.74 -6.47
N ARG A 115 18.19 -21.68 -7.36
CA ARG A 115 18.23 -23.11 -7.13
C ARG A 115 16.87 -23.69 -6.67
N ASP A 116 16.40 -23.36 -5.48
CA ASP A 116 15.10 -23.73 -4.90
C ASP A 116 14.67 -22.71 -3.83
N GLU A 117 13.44 -22.84 -3.33
CA GLU A 117 12.83 -21.94 -2.37
C GLU A 117 13.57 -21.96 -1.03
N ASP A 118 13.89 -23.16 -0.53
CA ASP A 118 14.58 -23.37 0.76
C ASP A 118 15.99 -22.82 0.73
N HIS A 119 16.75 -23.12 -0.32
CA HIS A 119 18.10 -22.61 -0.47
C HIS A 119 18.12 -21.09 -0.44
N THR A 120 17.20 -20.45 -1.16
CA THR A 120 17.08 -18.99 -1.19
C THR A 120 16.73 -18.43 0.19
N MET A 121 15.76 -19.06 0.88
CA MET A 121 15.36 -18.61 2.21
C MET A 121 16.46 -18.80 3.26
N ARG A 122 17.27 -19.88 3.16
CA ARG A 122 18.47 -20.10 4.02
C ARG A 122 19.55 -19.04 3.81
N LEU A 123 19.76 -18.56 2.58
CA LEU A 123 20.70 -17.45 2.32
C LEU A 123 20.24 -16.16 2.98
N ILE A 124 18.94 -15.85 2.87
CA ILE A 124 18.30 -14.70 3.55
C ILE A 124 18.48 -14.87 5.07
N LEU A 125 18.10 -16.01 5.63
CA LEU A 125 18.25 -16.32 7.06
C LEU A 125 19.68 -16.11 7.54
N LYS A 126 20.68 -16.57 6.78
CA LYS A 126 22.09 -16.38 7.11
C LYS A 126 22.46 -14.89 7.20
N ALA A 127 21.96 -14.07 6.28
CA ALA A 127 22.20 -12.62 6.35
C ALA A 127 21.54 -11.99 7.60
N LEU A 128 20.33 -12.43 7.96
CA LEU A 128 19.64 -11.95 9.17
C LEU A 128 20.38 -12.38 10.44
N LYS A 129 20.89 -13.61 10.51
CA LYS A 129 21.71 -14.10 11.64
C LYS A 129 22.97 -13.25 11.81
N ILE A 130 23.67 -12.95 10.73
CA ILE A 130 24.83 -12.06 10.77
C ILE A 130 24.43 -10.69 11.33
N LEU A 131 23.34 -10.09 10.84
CA LEU A 131 22.86 -8.79 11.32
C LEU A 131 22.50 -8.84 12.82
N ARG A 132 21.68 -9.78 13.24
CA ARG A 132 21.15 -9.84 14.60
C ARG A 132 22.15 -10.34 15.63
N GLN A 133 22.92 -11.39 15.30
CA GLN A 133 23.77 -12.09 16.25
C GLN A 133 25.21 -11.55 16.27
N GLU A 134 25.80 -11.30 15.10
CA GLU A 134 27.19 -10.83 15.04
C GLU A 134 27.28 -9.30 15.17
N TYR A 135 26.46 -8.55 14.37
CA TYR A 135 26.44 -7.08 14.43
C TYR A 135 25.56 -6.52 15.54
N ARG A 136 24.74 -7.35 16.20
CA ARG A 136 23.75 -6.94 17.23
C ARG A 136 22.87 -5.81 16.73
N PHE A 137 22.52 -5.85 15.44
CA PHE A 137 21.72 -4.83 14.80
C PHE A 137 20.28 -4.87 15.32
N ASN A 138 19.84 -3.81 15.99
CA ASN A 138 18.50 -3.66 16.54
C ASN A 138 17.57 -2.80 15.67
N GLY A 139 18.01 -2.40 14.46
CA GLY A 139 17.19 -1.64 13.51
C GLY A 139 16.03 -2.47 12.94
N TYR A 140 15.16 -1.79 12.23
CA TYR A 140 13.97 -2.41 11.64
C TYR A 140 14.33 -3.35 10.49
N ILE A 141 13.78 -4.56 10.49
CA ILE A 141 13.95 -5.54 9.42
C ILE A 141 12.60 -5.99 8.91
N HIS A 142 12.35 -5.75 7.62
CA HIS A 142 11.22 -6.31 6.87
C HIS A 142 11.74 -7.31 5.84
N VAL A 143 11.25 -8.53 5.91
CA VAL A 143 11.64 -9.62 4.99
C VAL A 143 10.45 -10.07 4.17
N LYS A 144 10.68 -10.25 2.88
CA LYS A 144 9.73 -10.94 2.00
C LYS A 144 10.02 -12.44 2.05
N LEU A 145 9.08 -13.21 2.57
CA LEU A 145 9.15 -14.65 2.65
C LEU A 145 9.04 -15.26 1.25
N ILE A 146 9.82 -16.31 1.00
CA ILE A 146 9.79 -17.05 -0.27
C ILE A 146 8.62 -18.04 -0.26
N PRO A 147 7.69 -17.95 -1.24
CA PRO A 147 6.59 -18.90 -1.36
C PRO A 147 7.10 -20.35 -1.53
N GLY A 148 6.59 -21.26 -0.70
CA GLY A 148 6.96 -22.68 -0.74
C GLY A 148 8.18 -23.07 0.10
N ALA A 149 8.81 -22.13 0.80
CA ALA A 149 9.92 -22.44 1.71
C ALA A 149 9.43 -23.21 2.96
N ASP A 150 10.34 -24.05 3.50
CA ASP A 150 10.11 -24.90 4.66
C ASP A 150 9.73 -24.09 5.91
N GLU A 151 8.79 -24.63 6.70
CA GLU A 151 8.21 -23.96 7.88
C GLU A 151 9.27 -23.61 8.94
N LYS A 152 10.22 -24.49 9.21
CA LYS A 152 11.27 -24.27 10.22
C LYS A 152 12.19 -23.12 9.82
N ILE A 153 12.47 -22.97 8.52
CA ILE A 153 13.29 -21.86 8.03
C ILE A 153 12.50 -20.55 8.18
N ILE A 154 11.20 -20.58 7.87
CA ILE A 154 10.31 -19.42 8.03
C ILE A 154 10.21 -19.03 9.51
N GLU A 155 10.08 -19.98 10.43
CA GLU A 155 10.05 -19.72 11.87
C GLU A 155 11.30 -18.97 12.35
N GLU A 156 12.48 -19.41 11.94
CA GLU A 156 13.72 -18.74 12.29
C GLU A 156 13.77 -17.31 11.72
N VAL A 157 13.32 -17.10 10.47
CA VAL A 157 13.27 -15.77 9.84
C VAL A 157 12.28 -14.85 10.58
N VAL A 158 11.09 -15.35 10.92
CA VAL A 158 10.07 -14.63 11.68
C VAL A 158 10.62 -14.17 13.04
N SER A 159 11.41 -14.99 13.72
CA SER A 159 12.02 -14.64 15.01
C SER A 159 13.05 -13.50 14.94
N LEU A 160 13.65 -13.28 13.77
CA LEU A 160 14.68 -12.26 13.54
C LEU A 160 14.14 -10.96 12.86
N ALA A 161 12.93 -11.00 12.32
CA ALA A 161 12.31 -9.89 11.61
C ALA A 161 11.35 -9.10 12.49
N ASN A 162 11.12 -7.81 12.14
CA ASN A 162 10.07 -6.98 12.75
C ASN A 162 8.77 -7.05 11.93
N ARG A 163 8.90 -7.35 10.63
CA ARG A 163 7.80 -7.51 9.70
C ARG A 163 8.15 -8.54 8.64
N VAL A 164 7.14 -9.30 8.23
CA VAL A 164 7.24 -10.21 7.10
C VAL A 164 6.13 -9.96 6.10
N SER A 165 6.38 -10.30 4.84
CA SER A 165 5.38 -10.26 3.78
C SER A 165 5.58 -11.42 2.81
N SER A 166 4.50 -11.88 2.20
CA SER A 166 4.51 -12.77 1.05
C SER A 166 3.48 -12.26 0.05
N ASN A 167 3.87 -12.07 -1.20
CA ASN A 167 2.97 -11.54 -2.21
C ASN A 167 2.00 -12.61 -2.70
N ILE A 168 0.71 -12.32 -2.62
CA ILE A 168 -0.32 -13.16 -3.25
C ILE A 168 -0.32 -12.95 -4.77
N GLU A 169 0.17 -11.80 -5.22
CA GLU A 169 0.36 -11.37 -6.62
C GLU A 169 -0.96 -11.13 -7.34
N LEU A 170 -1.80 -12.14 -7.51
CA LEU A 170 -3.03 -12.09 -8.32
C LEU A 170 -4.24 -12.56 -7.51
N PRO A 171 -5.43 -11.99 -7.74
CA PRO A 171 -6.61 -12.28 -6.94
C PRO A 171 -7.12 -13.72 -7.08
N SER A 172 -7.00 -14.32 -8.28
CA SER A 172 -7.57 -15.65 -8.58
C SER A 172 -6.51 -16.71 -8.87
N ASP A 173 -6.84 -17.98 -8.62
CA ASP A 173 -6.01 -19.12 -9.00
C ASP A 173 -5.83 -19.23 -10.50
N LYS A 174 -6.87 -18.88 -11.27
CA LYS A 174 -6.83 -18.90 -12.74
C LYS A 174 -5.77 -17.93 -13.26
N SER A 175 -5.78 -16.71 -12.76
CA SER A 175 -4.82 -15.69 -13.16
C SER A 175 -3.40 -16.03 -12.68
N LEU A 176 -3.26 -16.59 -11.48
CA LEU A 176 -1.97 -17.03 -10.96
C LEU A 176 -1.36 -18.14 -11.81
N LYS A 177 -2.13 -19.16 -12.17
CA LYS A 177 -1.69 -20.25 -13.06
C LYS A 177 -1.31 -19.73 -14.46
N LEU A 178 -2.04 -18.74 -14.96
CA LEU A 178 -1.80 -18.15 -16.27
C LEU A 178 -0.48 -17.36 -16.33
N LEU A 179 -0.22 -16.52 -15.33
CA LEU A 179 0.90 -15.57 -15.34
C LEU A 179 2.11 -15.99 -14.51
N ALA A 180 1.94 -16.93 -13.60
CA ALA A 180 2.99 -17.43 -12.72
C ALA A 180 2.88 -18.95 -12.50
N PRO A 181 3.09 -19.78 -13.55
CA PRO A 181 2.82 -21.24 -13.50
C PRO A 181 3.62 -21.98 -12.43
N ASN A 182 4.74 -21.42 -11.98
CA ASN A 182 5.53 -22.00 -10.89
C ASN A 182 4.97 -21.72 -9.49
N LYS A 183 3.94 -20.87 -9.36
CA LYS A 183 3.30 -20.52 -8.09
C LYS A 183 1.89 -21.11 -8.02
N THR A 184 1.52 -21.61 -6.84
CA THR A 184 0.13 -21.96 -6.52
C THR A 184 -0.36 -21.07 -5.40
N LYS A 185 -1.67 -20.88 -5.29
CA LYS A 185 -2.27 -20.07 -4.21
C LYS A 185 -1.91 -20.62 -2.83
N GLU A 186 -1.82 -21.94 -2.71
CA GLU A 186 -1.38 -22.59 -1.50
C GLU A 186 0.06 -22.18 -1.14
N LYS A 187 1.01 -22.30 -2.06
CA LYS A 187 2.42 -21.92 -1.85
C LYS A 187 2.58 -20.43 -1.48
N VAL A 188 1.82 -19.53 -2.09
CA VAL A 188 1.94 -18.09 -1.78
C VAL A 188 1.30 -17.69 -0.47
N LEU A 189 0.27 -18.42 0.00
CA LEU A 189 -0.38 -18.19 1.30
C LEU A 189 0.32 -18.90 2.46
N GLN A 190 0.98 -20.01 2.20
CA GLN A 190 1.62 -20.87 3.22
C GLN A 190 2.57 -20.08 4.15
N PRO A 191 3.50 -19.24 3.65
CA PRO A 191 4.40 -18.49 4.53
C PRO A 191 3.66 -17.51 5.47
N LEU A 192 2.54 -16.94 5.02
CA LEU A 192 1.72 -16.07 5.85
C LEU A 192 0.95 -16.85 6.91
N LYS A 193 0.49 -18.07 6.58
CA LYS A 193 -0.15 -18.97 7.56
C LYS A 193 0.85 -19.34 8.65
N TYR A 194 2.06 -19.78 8.29
CA TYR A 194 3.11 -20.09 9.26
C TYR A 194 3.46 -18.90 10.14
N ALA A 195 3.69 -17.72 9.57
CA ALA A 195 3.98 -16.52 10.34
C ALA A 195 2.85 -16.13 11.29
N ARG A 196 1.57 -16.34 10.90
CA ARG A 196 0.41 -16.13 11.76
C ARG A 196 0.40 -17.13 12.92
N ASP A 197 0.56 -18.42 12.63
CA ASP A 197 0.47 -19.49 13.62
C ASP A 197 1.59 -19.34 14.67
N ILE A 198 2.82 -19.05 14.24
CA ILE A 198 3.95 -18.72 15.12
C ILE A 198 3.64 -17.48 15.98
N SER A 199 2.97 -16.48 15.42
CA SER A 199 2.61 -15.27 16.17
C SER A 199 1.51 -15.49 17.20
N LEU A 200 0.64 -16.47 17.00
CA LEU A 200 -0.39 -16.85 17.94
C LEU A 200 0.13 -17.77 19.06
N GLU A 201 1.06 -18.67 18.75
CA GLU A 201 1.64 -19.60 19.71
C GLU A 201 2.61 -18.92 20.69
N LYS A 202 3.36 -17.94 20.21
CA LYS A 202 4.30 -17.19 21.07
C LYS A 202 3.56 -16.00 21.68
N GLU A 203 3.43 -15.94 22.99
CA GLU A 203 2.88 -14.79 23.74
C GLU A 203 3.72 -13.51 23.57
N THR A 204 4.45 -13.41 22.47
CA THR A 204 5.30 -12.27 22.11
C THR A 204 4.52 -11.28 21.25
N LYS A 205 5.05 -10.06 21.13
CA LYS A 205 4.46 -9.03 20.25
C LYS A 205 4.22 -9.58 18.85
N PRO A 206 2.97 -9.55 18.33
CA PRO A 206 2.66 -10.10 17.02
C PRO A 206 3.52 -9.46 15.93
N ILE A 207 4.12 -10.30 15.07
CA ILE A 207 4.87 -9.81 13.92
C ILE A 207 3.93 -9.08 12.94
N GLY A 208 4.39 -7.97 12.37
CA GLY A 208 3.64 -7.30 11.31
C GLY A 208 3.61 -8.15 10.04
N MET A 209 2.41 -8.44 9.51
CA MET A 209 2.25 -9.19 8.27
C MET A 209 1.58 -8.36 7.20
N SER A 210 2.03 -8.51 5.95
CA SER A 210 1.42 -7.84 4.79
C SER A 210 1.55 -8.67 3.52
N THR A 211 0.73 -8.32 2.54
CA THR A 211 0.78 -8.90 1.18
C THR A 211 0.67 -7.81 0.13
N GLN A 212 0.86 -8.19 -1.13
CA GLN A 212 0.70 -7.32 -2.29
C GLN A 212 -0.10 -8.03 -3.38
N LEU A 213 -0.97 -7.27 -4.04
CA LEU A 213 -1.74 -7.67 -5.22
C LEU A 213 -1.38 -6.76 -6.39
N ILE A 214 -1.24 -7.34 -7.57
CA ILE A 214 -1.07 -6.63 -8.83
C ILE A 214 -2.47 -6.32 -9.39
N VAL A 215 -2.69 -5.07 -9.77
CA VAL A 215 -3.98 -4.56 -10.26
C VAL A 215 -3.88 -4.25 -11.74
N GLY A 216 -4.80 -4.80 -12.54
CA GLY A 216 -4.88 -4.53 -13.98
C GLY A 216 -3.95 -5.38 -14.86
N ALA A 217 -3.26 -6.39 -14.31
CA ALA A 217 -2.58 -7.41 -15.11
C ALA A 217 -3.56 -8.48 -15.64
N THR A 218 -4.69 -8.63 -14.98
CA THR A 218 -5.72 -9.66 -15.22
C THR A 218 -7.11 -9.06 -15.08
N PRO A 219 -8.17 -9.71 -15.61
CA PRO A 219 -9.49 -9.11 -15.79
C PRO A 219 -10.35 -9.05 -14.52
N GLU A 220 -9.83 -9.44 -13.35
CA GLU A 220 -10.60 -9.39 -12.11
C GLU A 220 -11.08 -7.96 -11.81
N ASN A 221 -12.32 -7.85 -11.32
CA ASN A 221 -12.93 -6.59 -10.91
C ASN A 221 -12.50 -6.18 -9.49
N ASP A 222 -12.88 -4.98 -9.07
CA ASP A 222 -12.51 -4.47 -7.75
C ASP A 222 -13.25 -5.18 -6.62
N LYS A 223 -14.44 -5.74 -6.88
CA LYS A 223 -15.19 -6.55 -5.92
C LYS A 223 -14.41 -7.80 -5.54
N ASP A 224 -13.82 -8.53 -6.52
CA ASP A 224 -13.00 -9.71 -6.24
C ASP A 224 -11.78 -9.35 -5.39
N ILE A 225 -11.13 -8.23 -5.71
CA ILE A 225 -9.96 -7.74 -4.98
C ILE A 225 -10.31 -7.34 -3.53
N LEU A 226 -11.37 -6.56 -3.33
CA LEU A 226 -11.78 -6.10 -2.00
C LEU A 226 -12.34 -7.22 -1.13
N LYS A 227 -13.08 -8.17 -1.72
CA LYS A 227 -13.53 -9.38 -1.05
C LYS A 227 -12.35 -10.22 -0.55
N LEU A 228 -11.34 -10.43 -1.40
CA LEU A 228 -10.12 -11.12 -1.00
C LEU A 228 -9.40 -10.37 0.13
N SER A 229 -9.28 -9.05 0.02
CA SER A 229 -8.62 -8.22 1.04
C SER A 229 -9.33 -8.29 2.39
N SER A 230 -10.68 -8.25 2.42
CA SER A 230 -11.47 -8.43 3.63
C SER A 230 -11.18 -9.77 4.29
N VAL A 231 -11.24 -10.87 3.54
CA VAL A 231 -10.92 -12.22 4.05
C VAL A 231 -9.48 -12.30 4.61
N LEU A 232 -8.53 -11.62 3.98
CA LEU A 232 -7.14 -11.61 4.43
C LEU A 232 -6.96 -10.83 5.74
N TYR A 233 -7.71 -9.75 5.94
CA TYR A 233 -7.72 -9.02 7.22
C TYR A 233 -8.34 -9.85 8.33
N ASP A 234 -9.47 -10.47 8.07
CA ASP A 234 -10.24 -11.20 9.09
C ASP A 234 -9.58 -12.52 9.48
N LYS A 235 -9.16 -13.32 8.49
CA LYS A 235 -8.68 -14.69 8.72
C LYS A 235 -7.17 -14.83 8.83
N ALA A 236 -6.41 -14.02 8.09
CA ALA A 236 -4.96 -14.11 8.05
C ALA A 236 -4.25 -13.11 8.96
N LEU A 237 -4.99 -12.27 9.70
CA LEU A 237 -4.47 -11.24 10.61
C LEU A 237 -3.48 -10.28 9.94
N LEU A 238 -3.64 -10.03 8.66
CA LEU A 238 -2.76 -9.11 7.94
C LEU A 238 -2.95 -7.68 8.46
N LYS A 239 -1.85 -6.96 8.58
CA LYS A 239 -1.89 -5.54 8.92
C LYS A 239 -2.17 -4.68 7.69
N ARG A 240 -1.79 -5.15 6.48
CA ARG A 240 -1.98 -4.40 5.24
C ARG A 240 -1.95 -5.27 4.00
N VAL A 241 -2.84 -4.99 3.07
CA VAL A 241 -2.77 -5.40 1.67
C VAL A 241 -2.26 -4.20 0.86
N TYR A 242 -1.25 -4.41 0.02
CA TYR A 242 -0.74 -3.42 -0.92
C TYR A 242 -1.31 -3.72 -2.31
N TYR A 243 -1.76 -2.68 -2.98
CA TYR A 243 -2.19 -2.73 -4.37
C TYR A 243 -1.11 -2.09 -5.23
N SER A 244 -0.79 -2.73 -6.34
CA SER A 244 0.21 -2.23 -7.27
C SER A 244 -0.36 -2.23 -8.68
N ALA A 245 -0.54 -1.07 -9.26
CA ALA A 245 -0.91 -0.97 -10.67
C ALA A 245 0.12 -1.71 -11.52
N TYR A 246 -0.34 -2.58 -12.42
CA TYR A 246 0.55 -3.29 -13.31
C TYR A 246 1.28 -2.33 -14.24
N ILE A 247 2.61 -2.38 -14.19
CA ILE A 247 3.46 -1.65 -15.12
C ILE A 247 3.90 -2.65 -16.20
N PRO A 248 3.53 -2.43 -17.48
CA PRO A 248 3.91 -3.32 -18.55
C PRO A 248 5.44 -3.29 -18.79
N VAL A 249 6.13 -4.33 -18.38
CA VAL A 249 7.60 -4.48 -18.51
C VAL A 249 7.98 -5.62 -19.43
N ASN A 250 7.04 -6.49 -19.77
CA ASN A 250 7.25 -7.65 -20.63
C ASN A 250 6.19 -7.67 -21.71
N ASP A 251 6.57 -8.08 -22.92
CA ASP A 251 5.64 -8.43 -23.99
C ASP A 251 5.21 -9.88 -23.80
N ASP A 252 3.95 -10.08 -23.42
CA ASP A 252 3.36 -11.40 -23.19
C ASP A 252 1.88 -11.37 -23.60
N LYS A 253 1.44 -12.36 -24.38
CA LYS A 253 0.07 -12.44 -24.92
C LYS A 253 -1.04 -12.44 -23.85
N ASN A 254 -0.70 -12.79 -22.62
CA ASN A 254 -1.64 -12.88 -21.50
C ASN A 254 -1.63 -11.62 -20.62
N LEU A 255 -0.84 -10.62 -21.00
CA LEU A 255 -0.69 -9.36 -20.26
C LEU A 255 -1.16 -8.18 -21.14
N PRO A 256 -1.54 -7.04 -20.51
CA PRO A 256 -1.75 -5.81 -21.25
C PRO A 256 -0.51 -5.43 -22.07
N ALA A 257 -0.72 -4.90 -23.27
CA ALA A 257 0.36 -4.49 -24.16
C ALA A 257 1.31 -3.48 -23.48
N VAL A 258 2.59 -3.49 -23.86
CA VAL A 258 3.63 -2.63 -23.26
C VAL A 258 3.31 -1.12 -23.33
N ILE A 259 2.52 -0.71 -24.34
CA ILE A 259 2.05 0.68 -24.49
C ILE A 259 0.89 1.05 -23.57
N THR A 260 0.30 0.09 -22.85
CA THR A 260 -0.84 0.33 -21.96
C THR A 260 -0.39 1.13 -20.75
N LYS A 261 -1.12 2.21 -20.45
CA LYS A 261 -0.84 3.01 -19.25
C LYS A 261 -1.22 2.22 -17.99
N PRO A 262 -0.36 2.22 -16.96
CA PRO A 262 -0.68 1.61 -15.67
C PRO A 262 -1.98 2.19 -15.08
N PRO A 263 -2.87 1.37 -14.49
CA PRO A 263 -4.14 1.82 -13.93
C PRO A 263 -3.94 2.49 -12.54
N LEU A 264 -3.19 3.59 -12.50
CA LEU A 264 -2.83 4.29 -11.25
C LEU A 264 -4.05 4.83 -10.51
N LEU A 265 -5.06 5.31 -11.23
CA LEU A 265 -6.30 5.79 -10.62
C LEU A 265 -7.06 4.65 -9.93
N ARG A 266 -7.14 3.47 -10.55
CA ARG A 266 -7.74 2.27 -9.96
C ARG A 266 -6.98 1.82 -8.71
N GLU A 267 -5.64 1.82 -8.76
CA GLU A 267 -4.80 1.56 -7.58
C GLU A 267 -5.14 2.52 -6.44
N HIS A 268 -5.19 3.83 -6.75
CA HIS A 268 -5.55 4.86 -5.76
C HIS A 268 -6.94 4.64 -5.17
N ARG A 269 -7.95 4.31 -5.99
CA ARG A 269 -9.32 4.00 -5.52
C ARG A 269 -9.35 2.77 -4.62
N LEU A 270 -8.58 1.75 -4.93
CA LEU A 270 -8.46 0.56 -4.08
C LEU A 270 -7.85 0.89 -2.71
N TYR A 271 -6.83 1.75 -2.65
CA TYR A 271 -6.30 2.23 -1.37
C TYR A 271 -7.34 3.03 -0.57
N GLN A 272 -8.16 3.84 -1.23
CA GLN A 272 -9.26 4.55 -0.56
C GLN A 272 -10.32 3.58 -0.03
N ALA A 273 -10.71 2.57 -0.80
CA ALA A 273 -11.63 1.53 -0.37
C ALA A 273 -11.07 0.67 0.78
N ASP A 274 -9.80 0.29 0.69
CA ASP A 274 -9.08 -0.43 1.76
C ASP A 274 -9.11 0.35 3.09
N TRP A 275 -8.98 1.67 3.01
CA TRP A 275 -9.08 2.54 4.18
C TRP A 275 -10.47 2.50 4.82
N LEU A 276 -11.54 2.45 4.00
CA LEU A 276 -12.91 2.31 4.47
C LEU A 276 -13.13 0.97 5.16
N LEU A 277 -12.63 -0.13 4.60
CA LEU A 277 -12.71 -1.46 5.21
C LEU A 277 -12.05 -1.50 6.60
N ARG A 278 -10.85 -0.90 6.74
CA ARG A 278 -10.06 -1.07 7.96
C ARG A 278 -10.37 -0.09 9.08
N PHE A 279 -10.92 1.08 8.78
CA PHE A 279 -11.00 2.17 9.76
C PHE A 279 -12.36 2.85 9.84
N TYR A 280 -13.29 2.54 8.92
CA TYR A 280 -14.59 3.21 8.82
C TYR A 280 -15.76 2.24 8.94
N ASP A 281 -15.46 0.99 9.26
CA ASP A 281 -16.47 -0.04 9.47
C ASP A 281 -17.39 -0.28 8.27
N PHE A 282 -16.81 -0.15 7.06
CA PHE A 282 -17.46 -0.54 5.82
C PHE A 282 -17.17 -2.00 5.51
N THR A 283 -18.15 -2.69 4.95
CA THR A 283 -17.94 -4.01 4.35
C THR A 283 -17.64 -3.87 2.86
N TYR A 284 -17.02 -4.88 2.24
CA TYR A 284 -16.65 -4.79 0.82
C TYR A 284 -17.88 -4.71 -0.09
N ASP A 285 -19.00 -5.37 0.27
CA ASP A 285 -20.27 -5.38 -0.46
C ASP A 285 -21.06 -4.07 -0.35
N GLU A 286 -20.81 -3.26 0.67
CA GLU A 286 -21.28 -1.87 0.71
C GLU A 286 -20.53 -0.97 -0.27
N ILE A 287 -19.24 -1.21 -0.48
CA ILE A 287 -18.38 -0.37 -1.33
C ILE A 287 -18.56 -0.72 -2.80
N VAL A 288 -18.63 -2.02 -3.11
CA VAL A 288 -18.80 -2.60 -4.46
C VAL A 288 -19.73 -3.81 -4.37
N ASN A 289 -20.60 -3.98 -5.38
CA ASN A 289 -21.59 -5.06 -5.42
C ASN A 289 -21.68 -5.66 -6.83
N ASP A 290 -22.65 -6.52 -7.09
CA ASP A 290 -22.82 -7.16 -8.40
C ASP A 290 -23.24 -6.18 -9.50
N GLU A 291 -23.99 -5.14 -9.13
CA GLU A 291 -24.42 -4.09 -10.09
C GLU A 291 -23.27 -3.13 -10.42
N ASN A 292 -22.41 -2.85 -9.44
CA ASN A 292 -21.25 -1.96 -9.54
C ASN A 292 -20.00 -2.67 -9.02
N PRO A 293 -19.43 -3.61 -9.81
CA PRO A 293 -18.30 -4.43 -9.35
C PRO A 293 -16.96 -3.69 -9.36
N ASN A 294 -16.89 -2.51 -9.97
CA ASN A 294 -15.70 -1.68 -10.03
C ASN A 294 -15.93 -0.34 -9.33
N LEU A 295 -14.86 0.19 -8.76
CA LEU A 295 -14.86 1.50 -8.12
C LEU A 295 -15.03 2.62 -9.15
N ASP A 296 -15.77 3.67 -8.77
CA ASP A 296 -15.99 4.84 -9.62
C ASP A 296 -14.67 5.61 -9.83
N GLU A 297 -14.37 5.97 -11.08
CA GLU A 297 -13.13 6.70 -11.40
C GLU A 297 -13.25 8.21 -11.09
N GLU A 298 -14.46 8.78 -11.14
CA GLU A 298 -14.67 10.21 -10.97
C GLU A 298 -14.74 10.64 -9.51
N VAL A 299 -15.39 9.84 -8.65
CA VAL A 299 -15.52 10.13 -7.21
C VAL A 299 -14.88 9.05 -6.35
N ASP A 300 -14.51 9.41 -5.13
CA ASP A 300 -13.96 8.45 -4.18
C ASP A 300 -15.02 7.44 -3.69
N PRO A 301 -14.60 6.23 -3.20
CA PRO A 301 -15.53 5.17 -2.84
C PRO A 301 -16.57 5.58 -1.79
N LYS A 302 -16.22 6.43 -0.83
CA LYS A 302 -17.16 6.89 0.20
C LYS A 302 -18.20 7.83 -0.37
N THR A 303 -17.78 8.71 -1.27
CA THR A 303 -18.70 9.61 -1.99
C THR A 303 -19.62 8.80 -2.91
N PHE A 304 -19.08 7.80 -3.62
CA PHE A 304 -19.90 6.93 -4.46
C PHE A 304 -20.96 6.18 -3.64
N TRP A 305 -20.57 5.58 -2.51
CA TRP A 305 -21.50 4.94 -1.60
C TRP A 305 -22.61 5.88 -1.13
N ALA A 306 -22.25 7.09 -0.70
CA ALA A 306 -23.24 8.08 -0.24
C ALA A 306 -24.22 8.50 -1.33
N LEU A 307 -23.76 8.64 -2.59
CA LEU A 307 -24.60 8.93 -3.75
C LEU A 307 -25.56 7.78 -4.09
N GLN A 308 -25.21 6.53 -3.79
CA GLN A 308 -26.10 5.38 -3.94
C GLN A 308 -27.08 5.22 -2.78
N ASN A 309 -26.83 5.90 -1.66
CA ASN A 309 -27.57 5.76 -0.41
C ASN A 309 -28.13 7.11 0.09
N LEU A 310 -28.61 7.96 -0.82
CA LEU A 310 -29.13 9.30 -0.49
C LEU A 310 -30.32 9.30 0.49
N GLN A 311 -31.00 8.17 0.65
CA GLN A 311 -32.06 8.01 1.64
C GLN A 311 -31.60 8.19 3.10
N TYR A 312 -30.32 8.02 3.39
CA TYR A 312 -29.73 8.27 4.71
C TYR A 312 -29.30 9.72 4.92
N PHE A 313 -29.35 10.54 3.88
CA PHE A 313 -28.84 11.91 3.87
C PHE A 313 -29.95 12.94 3.63
N PRO A 314 -29.77 14.20 4.03
CA PRO A 314 -28.64 14.73 4.78
C PRO A 314 -28.68 14.36 6.27
N MET A 315 -27.50 14.13 6.88
CA MET A 315 -27.36 13.76 8.29
C MET A 315 -27.13 15.01 9.17
N GLU A 316 -27.85 15.11 10.32
CA GLU A 316 -27.63 16.19 11.29
C GLU A 316 -26.42 15.89 12.17
N ILE A 317 -25.32 16.64 11.99
CA ILE A 317 -24.03 16.38 12.64
C ILE A 317 -24.06 16.44 14.16
N ASN A 318 -25.04 17.15 14.74
CA ASN A 318 -25.17 17.32 16.18
C ASN A 318 -25.80 16.11 16.89
N THR A 319 -26.50 15.25 16.15
CA THR A 319 -27.27 14.13 16.72
C THR A 319 -26.82 12.76 16.28
N VAL A 320 -26.36 12.60 15.04
CA VAL A 320 -25.99 11.29 14.49
C VAL A 320 -24.83 10.61 15.25
N SER A 321 -24.78 9.29 15.21
CA SER A 321 -23.78 8.47 15.86
C SER A 321 -22.38 8.70 15.30
N LYS A 322 -21.37 8.13 15.95
CA LYS A 322 -19.99 8.14 15.46
C LYS A 322 -19.88 7.37 14.14
N GLU A 323 -20.55 6.24 14.08
CA GLU A 323 -20.59 5.34 12.93
C GLU A 323 -21.20 6.04 11.70
N GLU A 324 -22.31 6.74 11.90
CA GLU A 324 -22.97 7.55 10.85
C GLU A 324 -22.08 8.72 10.40
N LEU A 325 -21.43 9.41 11.33
CA LEU A 325 -20.46 10.47 10.98
C LEU A 325 -19.32 9.94 10.10
N LEU A 326 -18.83 8.72 10.34
CA LEU A 326 -17.81 8.09 9.51
C LEU A 326 -18.29 7.80 8.08
N ARG A 327 -19.60 7.69 7.85
CA ARG A 327 -20.22 7.48 6.54
C ARG A 327 -20.28 8.74 5.67
N ILE A 328 -20.16 9.93 6.27
CA ILE A 328 -20.29 11.20 5.57
C ILE A 328 -19.06 11.48 4.70
N PRO A 329 -19.21 11.72 3.37
CA PRO A 329 -18.11 12.11 2.50
C PRO A 329 -17.38 13.37 2.98
N GLY A 330 -16.05 13.35 2.94
CA GLY A 330 -15.21 14.47 3.39
C GLY A 330 -14.99 14.57 4.91
N ILE A 331 -15.67 13.73 5.73
CA ILE A 331 -15.44 13.66 7.17
C ILE A 331 -14.65 12.39 7.50
N GLY A 332 -13.40 12.57 7.90
CA GLY A 332 -12.51 11.48 8.30
C GLY A 332 -12.57 11.20 9.81
N ALA A 333 -11.92 10.15 10.27
CA ALA A 333 -11.92 9.73 11.69
C ALA A 333 -11.50 10.86 12.65
N ARG A 334 -10.49 11.66 12.27
CA ARG A 334 -10.06 12.84 13.05
C ARG A 334 -11.15 13.92 13.09
N GLY A 335 -11.85 14.12 11.96
CA GLY A 335 -12.99 15.04 11.86
C GLY A 335 -14.13 14.60 12.75
N VAL A 336 -14.50 13.33 12.72
CA VAL A 336 -15.50 12.71 13.60
C VAL A 336 -15.17 12.93 15.08
N TYR A 337 -13.92 12.64 15.48
CA TYR A 337 -13.46 12.87 16.85
C TYR A 337 -13.65 14.33 17.28
N LYS A 338 -13.27 15.30 16.44
CA LYS A 338 -13.44 16.74 16.72
C LYS A 338 -14.90 17.12 16.83
N ILE A 339 -15.77 16.65 15.94
CA ILE A 339 -17.22 16.90 15.98
C ILE A 339 -17.80 16.38 17.31
N ILE A 340 -17.56 15.10 17.63
CA ILE A 340 -18.10 14.47 18.84
C ILE A 340 -17.63 15.23 20.10
N LYS A 341 -16.36 15.64 20.15
CA LYS A 341 -15.83 16.41 21.28
C LYS A 341 -16.47 17.78 21.38
N ALA A 342 -16.59 18.50 20.27
CA ALA A 342 -17.07 19.87 20.25
C ALA A 342 -18.59 19.97 20.49
N ARG A 343 -19.40 19.06 19.94
CA ARG A 343 -20.86 19.08 20.10
C ARG A 343 -21.35 18.83 21.53
N ARG A 344 -20.45 18.33 22.43
CA ARG A 344 -20.76 18.21 23.87
C ARG A 344 -20.93 19.56 24.57
N PHE A 345 -20.31 20.61 24.02
CA PHE A 345 -20.30 21.95 24.64
C PHE A 345 -21.31 22.89 23.99
N LYS A 346 -21.55 22.74 22.68
CA LYS A 346 -22.54 23.54 21.94
C LYS A 346 -22.97 22.84 20.67
N SER A 347 -24.16 23.11 20.19
CA SER A 347 -24.57 22.73 18.84
C SER A 347 -23.69 23.42 17.81
N LEU A 348 -23.16 22.64 16.84
CA LEU A 348 -22.25 23.10 15.81
C LEU A 348 -23.01 23.60 14.58
N ASP A 349 -22.50 24.65 13.96
CA ASP A 349 -22.90 25.11 12.64
C ASP A 349 -21.77 24.97 11.61
N PHE A 350 -22.00 25.35 10.35
CA PHE A 350 -20.99 25.23 9.29
C PHE A 350 -19.72 26.05 9.54
N GLU A 351 -19.83 27.20 10.23
CA GLU A 351 -18.66 28.00 10.57
C GLU A 351 -17.83 27.35 11.68
N ASP A 352 -18.48 26.67 12.63
CA ASP A 352 -17.81 25.89 13.65
C ASP A 352 -17.01 24.74 13.03
N LEU A 353 -17.56 24.05 12.01
CA LEU A 353 -16.85 23.01 11.28
C LEU A 353 -15.58 23.53 10.59
N LYS A 354 -15.65 24.71 9.98
CA LYS A 354 -14.47 25.38 9.39
C LYS A 354 -13.43 25.72 10.45
N LYS A 355 -13.84 26.27 11.61
CA LYS A 355 -12.94 26.55 12.74
C LYS A 355 -12.26 25.29 13.28
N LEU A 356 -12.94 24.14 13.27
CA LEU A 356 -12.40 22.85 13.63
C LEU A 356 -11.47 22.26 12.55
N LYS A 357 -11.28 22.97 11.42
CA LYS A 357 -10.52 22.53 10.26
C LYS A 357 -11.05 21.21 9.67
N ILE A 358 -12.37 21.07 9.59
CA ILE A 358 -13.05 19.96 8.94
C ILE A 358 -13.32 20.36 7.50
N SER A 359 -12.96 19.51 6.54
CA SER A 359 -13.24 19.76 5.15
C SER A 359 -14.73 19.65 4.87
N ILE A 360 -15.36 20.79 4.54
CA ILE A 360 -16.79 20.84 4.18
C ILE A 360 -17.03 20.80 2.66
N LYS A 361 -15.99 20.74 1.84
CA LYS A 361 -16.11 20.79 0.37
C LYS A 361 -17.09 19.73 -0.16
N ARG A 362 -17.02 18.50 0.33
CA ARG A 362 -17.91 17.38 0.00
C ARG A 362 -19.04 17.24 1.02
N ALA A 363 -18.70 17.35 2.32
CA ALA A 363 -19.63 17.10 3.42
C ALA A 363 -20.89 17.97 3.35
N LYS A 364 -20.80 19.22 2.88
CA LYS A 364 -21.94 20.15 2.79
C LYS A 364 -23.15 19.62 2.00
N TYR A 365 -22.90 18.70 1.07
CA TYR A 365 -23.97 18.08 0.28
C TYR A 365 -24.67 16.93 1.01
N PHE A 366 -24.14 16.48 2.13
CA PHE A 366 -24.58 15.29 2.86
C PHE A 366 -24.95 15.56 4.32
N ILE A 367 -24.85 16.82 4.79
CA ILE A 367 -25.09 17.15 6.20
C ILE A 367 -26.06 18.30 6.38
N THR A 368 -26.69 18.31 7.54
CA THR A 368 -27.31 19.50 8.14
C THR A 368 -26.55 19.89 9.41
N CYS A 369 -26.62 21.17 9.75
CA CYS A 369 -26.10 21.76 10.99
C CYS A 369 -27.21 22.59 11.61
N LYS A 370 -27.69 22.22 12.82
CA LYS A 370 -28.82 22.86 13.47
C LYS A 370 -30.07 22.89 12.56
N GLY A 371 -30.33 21.78 11.89
CA GLY A 371 -31.44 21.63 10.93
C GLY A 371 -31.29 22.42 9.62
N LYS A 372 -30.19 23.15 9.40
CA LYS A 372 -29.95 23.90 8.19
C LYS A 372 -29.10 23.10 7.20
N TYR A 373 -29.60 23.03 5.95
CA TYR A 373 -28.89 22.46 4.81
C TYR A 373 -28.31 23.57 3.93
N GLN A 374 -27.06 23.41 3.46
CA GLN A 374 -26.49 24.35 2.47
C GLN A 374 -27.00 24.00 1.06
N LYS A 375 -28.09 24.63 0.67
CA LYS A 375 -28.80 24.37 -0.60
C LYS A 375 -28.08 25.05 -1.77
N GLU A 376 -26.90 24.50 -2.17
CA GLU A 376 -26.18 25.01 -3.36
C GLU A 376 -26.67 24.36 -4.66
N VAL A 377 -27.16 23.11 -4.54
CA VAL A 377 -27.65 22.30 -5.67
C VAL A 377 -28.87 21.50 -5.22
N SER A 378 -29.66 21.01 -6.18
CA SER A 378 -30.78 20.10 -5.92
C SER A 378 -30.25 18.78 -5.34
N PHE A 379 -31.01 18.20 -4.39
CA PHE A 379 -30.62 16.98 -3.69
C PHE A 379 -30.93 15.73 -4.53
N TYR A 380 -30.25 15.60 -5.67
CA TYR A 380 -30.29 14.45 -6.57
C TYR A 380 -28.86 13.95 -6.83
N LYS A 381 -28.73 12.65 -7.04
CA LYS A 381 -27.44 11.96 -7.24
C LYS A 381 -26.57 12.62 -8.30
N GLU A 382 -27.13 12.88 -9.48
CA GLU A 382 -26.43 13.44 -10.63
C GLU A 382 -25.95 14.86 -10.34
N THR A 383 -26.83 15.68 -9.78
CA THR A 383 -26.55 17.09 -9.47
C THR A 383 -25.47 17.25 -8.40
N ILE A 384 -25.52 16.39 -7.36
CA ILE A 384 -24.50 16.37 -6.30
C ILE A 384 -23.16 15.85 -6.88
N LYS A 385 -23.18 14.78 -7.69
CA LYS A 385 -21.99 14.24 -8.34
C LYS A 385 -21.30 15.30 -9.21
N GLU A 386 -22.04 15.97 -10.06
CA GLU A 386 -21.53 17.06 -10.91
C GLU A 386 -20.92 18.21 -10.10
N ALA A 387 -21.57 18.63 -9.02
CA ALA A 387 -21.06 19.69 -8.15
C ALA A 387 -19.79 19.31 -7.39
N ILE A 388 -19.58 18.03 -7.14
CA ILE A 388 -18.34 17.50 -6.51
C ILE A 388 -17.20 17.43 -7.53
N ILE A 389 -17.48 16.97 -8.76
CA ILE A 389 -16.49 16.83 -9.83
C ILE A 389 -16.08 18.19 -10.40
N LYS A 390 -17.06 19.06 -10.63
CA LYS A 390 -16.86 20.42 -11.16
C LYS A 390 -17.34 21.46 -10.13
N PRO A 391 -16.57 21.67 -9.06
CA PRO A 391 -16.97 22.68 -8.09
C PRO A 391 -17.13 24.03 -8.80
N PRO A 392 -18.18 24.82 -8.47
CA PRO A 392 -18.42 26.11 -9.10
C PRO A 392 -17.15 26.97 -9.01
N LYS A 393 -16.71 27.51 -10.14
CA LYS A 393 -15.49 28.32 -10.24
C LYS A 393 -15.59 29.46 -9.22
N LYS A 394 -14.86 29.40 -8.13
CA LYS A 394 -14.60 30.56 -7.30
C LYS A 394 -13.94 31.59 -8.19
N LYS A 395 -14.44 32.85 -8.18
CA LYS A 395 -13.67 33.97 -8.74
C LYS A 395 -12.27 33.90 -8.12
N ILE A 396 -11.29 33.76 -8.98
CA ILE A 396 -9.86 33.63 -8.59
C ILE A 396 -9.46 34.97 -7.98
N ILE A 397 -9.39 35.02 -6.66
CA ILE A 397 -8.57 35.98 -5.94
C ILE A 397 -7.24 35.25 -5.76
N GLN A 398 -6.25 35.63 -6.52
CA GLN A 398 -4.86 35.18 -6.56
C GLN A 398 -4.55 33.76 -5.99
N PRO A 399 -3.97 32.84 -6.79
CA PRO A 399 -3.55 31.54 -6.26
C PRO A 399 -2.43 31.74 -5.24
N SER A 400 -2.64 31.27 -4.03
CA SER A 400 -1.57 31.13 -3.04
C SER A 400 -0.60 30.04 -3.49
N LEU A 401 0.70 30.30 -3.39
CA LEU A 401 1.78 29.37 -3.74
C LEU A 401 1.76 28.07 -2.88
N PHE A 402 0.85 27.94 -1.93
CA PHE A 402 0.77 26.87 -0.92
C PHE A 402 -0.49 25.99 -1.01
N ASP A 403 -1.30 26.11 -2.06
CA ASP A 403 -2.43 25.19 -2.28
C ASP A 403 -1.95 23.87 -2.95
N MET A 404 -1.07 23.15 -2.29
CA MET A 404 -0.83 21.76 -2.61
C MET A 404 -1.86 20.87 -1.91
N ASP A 405 -2.50 19.99 -2.67
CA ASP A 405 -3.42 18.98 -2.16
C ASP A 405 -2.67 17.92 -1.33
N TYR A 406 -2.57 18.14 -0.04
CA TYR A 406 -1.95 17.21 0.91
C TYR A 406 -2.78 15.94 1.20
N SER A 407 -3.97 15.80 0.62
CA SER A 407 -4.87 14.68 0.91
C SER A 407 -4.32 13.30 0.54
N ALA A 408 -3.48 13.23 -0.49
CA ALA A 408 -2.86 11.97 -0.94
C ALA A 408 -1.71 11.50 -0.02
N ILE A 409 -1.08 12.42 0.73
CA ILE A 409 0.08 12.13 1.58
C ILE A 409 -0.36 11.72 3.00
N THR A 410 -1.45 12.30 3.50
CA THR A 410 -1.93 12.08 4.88
C THR A 410 -2.95 10.95 5.00
N GLY A 411 -3.49 10.42 3.89
CA GLY A 411 -4.55 9.43 3.91
C GLY A 411 -5.87 9.96 4.48
N GLU A 412 -6.05 11.25 4.59
CA GLU A 412 -7.32 11.89 4.94
C GLU A 412 -8.17 12.00 3.67
N LEU A 413 -9.24 11.20 3.63
CA LEU A 413 -10.30 11.26 2.63
C LEU A 413 -11.24 12.43 2.89
#